data_3421acc8aebdce2ab5ed781fd1a104de
#
_entry.id   3421acc8aebdce2ab5ed781fd1a104de
#
_cell.length_a   1.000
_cell.length_b   1.000
_cell.length_c   1.000
_cell.angle_alpha   90.00
_cell.angle_beta   90.00
_cell.angle_gamma   90.00
#
_symmetry.space_group_name_H-M   'P 1'
#
loop_
_entity.id
_entity.type
_entity.pdbx_description
1 polymer ?
#
loop_
_entity_poly.entity_id
_entity_poly.type
_entity_poly.pdbx_seq_one_letter_code
_entity_poly.pdbx_strand_id
1 'polypeptide(L)'
;MKDFKRKVAPVLLLALLAMSGGCMDAYSYLYCEGVFAYAQTGNILLFCINMVRGEFFQSLAYLWPILAFTGGVAVAFVLERMHKGWKLFMHKWRTLIFEIIILIVVSLVADDNHLIATALISFVCGMQLESFPSFLSIRVATTMCIGNLRSAVHHGMECAFGNARGNGVQLLLFGVALTAFALGAALGNFLVALLGAYAVLASCVLLCVSIVFAFMVYERN
;
A
#
# COMPACT_ATOMS: atom_id res chain seq x y z
N MET A 1 -18.22 -19.22 -11.73
CA MET A 1 -17.18 -18.31 -12.24
C MET A 1 -17.57 -16.84 -12.20
N LYS A 2 -18.81 -16.43 -12.56
CA LYS A 2 -19.27 -15.02 -12.48
C LYS A 2 -19.30 -14.46 -11.05
N ASP A 3 -19.77 -15.24 -10.07
CA ASP A 3 -19.84 -14.82 -8.66
C ASP A 3 -18.45 -14.67 -8.02
N PHE A 4 -17.50 -15.56 -8.36
CA PHE A 4 -16.11 -15.44 -7.93
C PHE A 4 -15.50 -14.12 -8.39
N LYS A 5 -15.57 -13.80 -9.68
CA LYS A 5 -15.04 -12.55 -10.25
C LYS A 5 -15.68 -11.30 -9.63
N ARG A 6 -16.97 -11.37 -9.27
CA ARG A 6 -17.71 -10.22 -8.76
C ARG A 6 -17.55 -9.98 -7.27
N LYS A 7 -17.43 -11.03 -6.45
CA LYS A 7 -17.44 -10.93 -4.98
C LYS A 7 -16.09 -11.27 -4.35
N VAL A 8 -15.40 -12.31 -4.83
CA VAL A 8 -14.19 -12.85 -4.20
C VAL A 8 -12.93 -12.19 -4.74
N ALA A 9 -12.80 -12.03 -6.04
CA ALA A 9 -11.59 -11.46 -6.64
C ALA A 9 -11.24 -10.05 -6.14
N PRO A 10 -12.20 -9.10 -5.92
CA PRO A 10 -11.89 -7.80 -5.32
C PRO A 10 -11.35 -7.90 -3.89
N VAL A 11 -11.86 -8.86 -3.10
CA VAL A 11 -11.40 -9.09 -1.71
C VAL A 11 -9.99 -9.65 -1.70
N LEU A 12 -9.68 -10.60 -2.58
CA LEU A 12 -8.33 -11.16 -2.73
C LEU A 12 -7.33 -10.11 -3.24
N LEU A 13 -7.74 -9.27 -4.19
CA LEU A 13 -6.92 -8.16 -4.66
C LEU A 13 -6.60 -7.20 -3.52
N LEU A 14 -7.61 -6.80 -2.73
CA LEU A 14 -7.42 -5.97 -1.54
C LEU A 14 -6.43 -6.61 -0.56
N ALA A 15 -6.60 -7.91 -0.25
CA ALA A 15 -5.73 -8.64 0.67
C ALA A 15 -4.28 -8.66 0.19
N LEU A 16 -4.04 -8.96 -1.09
CA LEU A 16 -2.70 -9.02 -1.66
C LEU A 16 -2.00 -7.66 -1.67
N LEU A 17 -2.72 -6.59 -2.05
CA LEU A 17 -2.18 -5.23 -2.03
C LEU A 17 -1.88 -4.77 -0.60
N ALA A 18 -2.77 -5.06 0.36
CA ALA A 18 -2.53 -4.73 1.76
C ALA A 18 -1.36 -5.52 2.35
N MET A 19 -1.23 -6.81 2.01
CA MET A 19 -0.11 -7.65 2.44
C MET A 19 1.22 -7.15 1.85
N SER A 20 1.24 -6.78 0.57
CA SER A 20 2.41 -6.14 -0.07
C SER A 20 2.79 -4.84 0.65
N GLY A 21 1.79 -3.99 0.96
CA GLY A 21 2.00 -2.74 1.71
C GLY A 21 2.62 -2.97 3.08
N GLY A 22 2.10 -3.93 3.85
CA GLY A 22 2.67 -4.29 5.16
C GLY A 22 4.10 -4.82 5.07
N CYS A 23 4.39 -5.65 4.05
CA CYS A 23 5.72 -6.18 3.80
C CYS A 23 6.72 -5.05 3.48
N MET A 24 6.34 -4.09 2.62
CA MET A 24 7.18 -2.96 2.25
C MET A 24 7.38 -1.97 3.41
N ASP A 25 6.37 -1.76 4.25
CA ASP A 25 6.50 -0.86 5.41
C ASP A 25 7.43 -1.48 6.47
N ALA A 26 7.31 -2.79 6.72
CA ALA A 26 8.25 -3.51 7.58
C ALA A 26 9.68 -3.50 7.00
N TYR A 27 9.83 -3.72 5.69
CA TYR A 27 11.12 -3.65 5.02
C TYR A 27 11.77 -2.27 5.19
N SER A 28 11.06 -1.19 4.88
CA SER A 28 11.61 0.16 4.98
C SER A 28 12.00 0.51 6.42
N TYR A 29 11.18 0.14 7.39
CA TYR A 29 11.45 0.41 8.80
C TYR A 29 12.66 -0.38 9.34
N LEU A 30 12.75 -1.66 8.99
CA LEU A 30 13.78 -2.55 9.56
C LEU A 30 15.11 -2.45 8.80
N TYR A 31 15.06 -2.26 7.48
CA TYR A 31 16.24 -2.26 6.63
C TYR A 31 16.76 -0.85 6.31
N CYS A 32 15.87 0.14 6.24
CA CYS A 32 16.24 1.51 5.88
C CYS A 32 16.12 2.48 7.07
N GLU A 33 16.78 2.16 8.18
CA GLU A 33 17.06 3.04 9.33
C GLU A 33 15.83 3.66 10.02
N GLY A 34 14.74 2.90 10.14
CA GLY A 34 13.56 3.32 10.90
C GLY A 34 12.66 4.35 10.19
N VAL A 35 12.80 4.48 8.88
CA VAL A 35 11.95 5.34 8.04
C VAL A 35 10.78 4.53 7.48
N PHE A 36 9.56 5.04 7.61
CA PHE A 36 8.39 4.40 7.04
C PHE A 36 8.20 4.78 5.57
N ALA A 37 8.01 3.80 4.69
CA ALA A 37 7.67 4.08 3.30
C ALA A 37 6.18 4.34 3.10
N TYR A 38 5.32 3.70 3.90
CA TYR A 38 3.85 3.78 3.80
C TYR A 38 3.22 4.58 4.93
N ALA A 39 3.73 4.49 6.17
CA ALA A 39 3.17 5.16 7.34
C ALA A 39 3.62 6.62 7.44
N GLN A 40 3.16 7.47 6.52
CA GLN A 40 3.58 8.89 6.42
C GLN A 40 3.30 9.70 7.69
N THR A 41 2.31 9.32 8.50
CA THR A 41 2.06 9.95 9.80
C THR A 41 3.27 9.82 10.74
N GLY A 42 3.94 8.65 10.71
CA GLY A 42 5.18 8.43 11.45
C GLY A 42 6.31 9.33 10.96
N ASN A 43 6.47 9.44 9.64
CA ASN A 43 7.50 10.31 9.05
C ASN A 43 7.25 11.80 9.39
N ILE A 44 6.01 12.29 9.31
CA ILE A 44 5.66 13.66 9.71
C ILE A 44 6.01 13.92 11.18
N LEU A 45 5.67 12.98 12.07
CA LEU A 45 5.98 13.10 13.49
C LEU A 45 7.49 13.15 13.73
N LEU A 46 8.25 12.21 13.16
CA LEU A 46 9.70 12.10 13.34
C LEU A 46 10.44 13.28 12.70
N PHE A 47 9.97 13.77 11.54
CA PHE A 47 10.45 15.02 10.94
C PHE A 47 10.35 16.19 11.92
N CYS A 48 9.15 16.42 12.50
CA CYS A 48 8.93 17.53 13.42
C CYS A 48 9.76 17.38 14.72
N ILE A 49 9.88 16.17 15.28
CA ILE A 49 10.67 15.92 16.48
C ILE A 49 12.14 16.26 16.24
N ASN A 50 12.74 15.77 15.15
CA ASN A 50 14.14 16.02 14.83
C ASN A 50 14.41 17.50 14.49
N MET A 51 13.47 18.18 13.82
CA MET A 51 13.55 19.62 13.60
C MET A 51 13.64 20.41 14.91
N VAL A 52 12.78 20.11 15.88
CA VAL A 52 12.78 20.79 17.20
C VAL A 52 14.05 20.48 18.01
N ARG A 53 14.62 19.28 17.84
CA ARG A 53 15.89 18.90 18.49
C ARG A 53 17.12 19.53 17.84
N GLY A 54 16.98 20.21 16.70
CA GLY A 54 18.09 20.76 15.94
C GLY A 54 18.83 19.73 15.08
N GLU A 55 18.29 18.54 14.94
CA GLU A 55 18.83 17.43 14.14
C GLU A 55 18.39 17.55 12.67
N PHE A 56 18.73 18.67 12.03
CA PHE A 56 18.22 19.06 10.72
C PHE A 56 18.51 18.02 9.61
N PHE A 57 19.71 17.44 9.60
CA PHE A 57 20.07 16.44 8.60
C PHE A 57 19.29 15.14 8.77
N GLN A 58 19.04 14.71 9.99
CA GLN A 58 18.24 13.51 10.27
C GLN A 58 16.76 13.76 9.93
N SER A 59 16.25 14.97 10.15
CA SER A 59 14.88 15.31 9.78
C SER A 59 14.62 15.16 8.28
N LEU A 60 15.61 15.47 7.43
CA LEU A 60 15.48 15.31 5.96
C LEU A 60 15.22 13.86 5.54
N ALA A 61 15.73 12.87 6.28
CA ALA A 61 15.48 11.47 5.99
C ALA A 61 13.97 11.13 6.02
N TYR A 62 13.19 11.82 6.86
CA TYR A 62 11.74 11.66 6.96
C TYR A 62 10.97 12.55 5.99
N LEU A 63 11.55 13.67 5.53
CA LEU A 63 10.90 14.57 4.59
C LEU A 63 10.82 13.98 3.18
N TRP A 64 11.89 13.33 2.71
CA TRP A 64 11.95 12.76 1.37
C TRP A 64 10.86 11.74 1.06
N PRO A 65 10.56 10.75 1.94
CA PRO A 65 9.44 9.83 1.75
C PRO A 65 8.09 10.54 1.66
N ILE A 66 7.86 11.61 2.45
CA ILE A 66 6.63 12.41 2.39
C ILE A 66 6.47 13.09 1.03
N LEU A 67 7.54 13.73 0.55
CA LEU A 67 7.54 14.40 -0.77
C LEU A 67 7.37 13.38 -1.90
N ALA A 68 8.05 12.25 -1.82
CA ALA A 68 7.96 11.18 -2.80
C ALA A 68 6.55 10.57 -2.85
N PHE A 69 5.94 10.28 -1.70
CA PHE A 69 4.56 9.83 -1.60
C PHE A 69 3.59 10.84 -2.24
N THR A 70 3.72 12.11 -1.89
CA THR A 70 2.89 13.19 -2.46
C THR A 70 3.05 13.26 -3.98
N GLY A 71 4.29 13.14 -4.48
CA GLY A 71 4.59 13.06 -5.91
C GLY A 71 3.92 11.86 -6.58
N GLY A 72 3.95 10.70 -5.92
CA GLY A 72 3.31 9.47 -6.41
C GLY A 72 1.80 9.62 -6.55
N VAL A 73 1.12 10.18 -5.54
CA VAL A 73 -0.32 10.49 -5.59
C VAL A 73 -0.62 11.46 -6.74
N ALA A 74 0.16 12.55 -6.86
CA ALA A 74 -0.04 13.55 -7.90
C ALA A 74 0.15 12.96 -9.32
N VAL A 75 1.18 12.14 -9.52
CA VAL A 75 1.43 11.47 -10.81
C VAL A 75 0.30 10.51 -11.16
N ALA A 76 -0.14 9.67 -10.22
CA ALA A 76 -1.24 8.74 -10.46
C ALA A 76 -2.54 9.49 -10.81
N PHE A 77 -2.87 10.57 -10.09
CA PHE A 77 -4.02 11.43 -10.38
C PHE A 77 -3.97 12.04 -11.79
N VAL A 78 -2.82 12.60 -12.17
CA VAL A 78 -2.63 13.21 -13.50
C VAL A 78 -2.75 12.15 -14.59
N LEU A 79 -2.14 10.98 -14.43
CA LEU A 79 -2.22 9.88 -15.38
C LEU A 79 -3.66 9.40 -15.56
N GLU A 80 -4.42 9.26 -14.48
CA GLU A 80 -5.84 8.88 -14.55
C GLU A 80 -6.65 9.93 -15.30
N ARG A 81 -6.39 11.22 -15.04
CA ARG A 81 -7.12 12.33 -15.68
C ARG A 81 -6.79 12.50 -17.17
N MET A 82 -5.53 12.32 -17.56
CA MET A 82 -5.10 12.42 -18.95
C MET A 82 -5.66 11.29 -19.82
N HIS A 83 -5.89 10.12 -19.22
CA HIS A 83 -6.34 8.92 -19.94
C HIS A 83 -7.86 8.68 -19.83
N LYS A 84 -8.68 9.72 -19.69
CA LYS A 84 -10.16 9.65 -19.57
C LYS A 84 -10.90 8.88 -20.67
N GLY A 85 -10.25 8.45 -21.74
CA GLY A 85 -10.81 7.60 -22.78
C GLY A 85 -10.29 6.16 -22.78
N TRP A 86 -9.32 5.84 -21.96
CA TRP A 86 -8.78 4.49 -21.86
C TRP A 86 -9.51 3.74 -20.75
N LYS A 87 -9.76 2.44 -20.96
CA LYS A 87 -10.43 1.62 -19.95
C LYS A 87 -9.70 1.76 -18.61
N LEU A 88 -10.40 2.07 -17.54
CA LEU A 88 -9.91 2.18 -16.15
C LEU A 88 -8.97 1.02 -15.76
N PHE A 89 -9.22 -0.15 -16.32
CA PHE A 89 -8.40 -1.33 -16.26
C PHE A 89 -6.94 -1.11 -16.71
N MET A 90 -6.72 -0.41 -17.84
CA MET A 90 -5.39 -0.18 -18.39
C MET A 90 -4.49 0.66 -17.47
N HIS A 91 -5.08 1.53 -16.65
CA HIS A 91 -4.34 2.33 -15.67
C HIS A 91 -3.87 1.48 -14.48
N LYS A 92 -4.75 0.66 -13.94
CA LYS A 92 -4.50 -0.10 -12.69
C LYS A 92 -3.39 -1.14 -12.80
N TRP A 93 -3.37 -1.97 -13.84
CA TRP A 93 -2.31 -2.97 -14.00
C TRP A 93 -0.96 -2.33 -14.37
N ARG A 94 -0.97 -1.19 -15.09
CA ARG A 94 0.27 -0.43 -15.37
C ARG A 94 0.90 0.09 -14.10
N THR A 95 0.10 0.59 -13.16
CA THR A 95 0.60 1.02 -11.85
C THR A 95 1.30 -0.14 -11.14
N LEU A 96 0.70 -1.34 -11.10
CA LEU A 96 1.32 -2.50 -10.47
C LEU A 96 2.61 -2.95 -11.17
N ILE A 97 2.66 -2.93 -12.49
CA ILE A 97 3.90 -3.23 -13.23
C ILE A 97 4.97 -2.19 -12.93
N PHE A 98 4.62 -0.91 -12.95
CA PHE A 98 5.56 0.15 -12.62
C PHE A 98 6.08 0.01 -11.19
N GLU A 99 5.22 -0.34 -10.24
CA GLU A 99 5.59 -0.62 -8.85
C GLU A 99 6.59 -1.79 -8.78
N ILE A 100 6.36 -2.90 -9.47
CA ILE A 100 7.28 -4.04 -9.54
C ILE A 100 8.65 -3.61 -10.07
N ILE A 101 8.68 -2.82 -11.15
CA ILE A 101 9.95 -2.34 -11.73
C ILE A 101 10.72 -1.50 -10.70
N ILE A 102 10.05 -0.58 -10.03
CA ILE A 102 10.68 0.25 -8.99
C ILE A 102 11.17 -0.59 -7.82
N LEU A 103 10.43 -1.60 -7.36
CA LEU A 103 10.87 -2.47 -6.26
C LEU A 103 12.08 -3.34 -6.65
N ILE A 104 12.19 -3.74 -7.92
CA ILE A 104 13.41 -4.39 -8.42
C ILE A 104 14.59 -3.40 -8.36
N VAL A 105 14.40 -2.14 -8.75
CA VAL A 105 15.44 -1.11 -8.62
C VAL A 105 15.82 -0.91 -7.16
N VAL A 106 14.83 -0.86 -6.25
CA VAL A 106 15.07 -0.74 -4.80
C VAL A 106 15.95 -1.88 -4.30
N SER A 107 15.72 -3.12 -4.72
CA SER A 107 16.54 -4.26 -4.30
C SER A 107 18.01 -4.17 -4.71
N LEU A 108 18.34 -3.32 -5.70
CA LEU A 108 19.71 -3.11 -6.20
C LEU A 108 20.39 -1.90 -5.56
N VAL A 109 19.62 -0.90 -5.10
CA VAL A 109 20.18 0.36 -4.59
C VAL A 109 20.08 0.51 -3.08
N ALA A 110 19.31 -0.36 -2.41
CA ALA A 110 19.02 -0.21 -0.99
C ALA A 110 20.27 -0.34 -0.09
N ASP A 111 21.23 -1.19 -0.45
CA ASP A 111 22.49 -1.34 0.28
C ASP A 111 23.36 -0.08 0.21
N ASP A 112 23.33 0.63 -0.90
CA ASP A 112 24.13 1.82 -1.12
C ASP A 112 23.47 3.09 -0.59
N ASN A 113 22.11 3.15 -0.63
CA ASN A 113 21.39 4.38 -0.30
C ASN A 113 19.96 4.12 0.19
N HIS A 114 19.78 4.04 1.52
CA HIS A 114 18.49 3.84 2.18
C HIS A 114 17.48 4.98 1.90
N LEU A 115 17.98 6.21 1.71
CA LEU A 115 17.13 7.37 1.43
C LEU A 115 16.46 7.25 0.05
N ILE A 116 17.22 6.85 -0.96
CA ILE A 116 16.68 6.62 -2.30
C ILE A 116 15.69 5.45 -2.27
N ALA A 117 16.05 4.36 -1.59
CA ALA A 117 15.19 3.19 -1.48
C ALA A 117 13.83 3.55 -0.84
N THR A 118 13.81 4.24 0.30
CA THR A 118 12.59 4.65 0.98
C THR A 118 11.76 5.65 0.18
N ALA A 119 12.41 6.60 -0.50
CA ALA A 119 11.72 7.55 -1.36
C ALA A 119 11.03 6.85 -2.55
N LEU A 120 11.71 5.88 -3.20
CA LEU A 120 11.14 5.10 -4.30
C LEU A 120 9.95 4.25 -3.84
N ILE A 121 10.06 3.56 -2.70
CA ILE A 121 8.94 2.78 -2.15
C ILE A 121 7.77 3.71 -1.79
N SER A 122 8.03 4.87 -1.15
CA SER A 122 6.99 5.84 -0.81
C SER A 122 6.29 6.41 -2.05
N PHE A 123 7.03 6.66 -3.13
CA PHE A 123 6.47 7.13 -4.39
C PHE A 123 5.48 6.12 -4.98
N VAL A 124 5.86 4.85 -5.08
CA VAL A 124 4.95 3.82 -5.62
C VAL A 124 3.79 3.51 -4.68
N CYS A 125 3.98 3.67 -3.35
CA CYS A 125 2.91 3.63 -2.38
C CYS A 125 1.83 4.68 -2.66
N GLY A 126 2.24 5.93 -2.88
CA GLY A 126 1.32 7.01 -3.26
C GLY A 126 0.56 6.71 -4.54
N MET A 127 1.25 6.18 -5.55
CA MET A 127 0.64 5.76 -6.81
C MET A 127 -0.37 4.63 -6.61
N GLN A 128 -0.04 3.60 -5.83
CA GLN A 128 -0.93 2.47 -5.55
C GLN A 128 -2.19 2.94 -4.83
N LEU A 129 -2.04 3.77 -3.80
CA LEU A 129 -3.16 4.28 -3.00
C LEU A 129 -4.17 5.05 -3.86
N GLU A 130 -3.69 5.94 -4.73
CA GLU A 130 -4.54 6.72 -5.64
C GLU A 130 -5.18 5.83 -6.71
N SER A 131 -4.46 4.85 -7.25
CA SER A 131 -4.96 3.95 -8.28
C SER A 131 -6.00 2.95 -7.77
N PHE A 132 -6.00 2.58 -6.48
CA PHE A 132 -6.91 1.60 -5.88
C PHE A 132 -7.70 2.18 -4.70
N PRO A 133 -8.50 3.25 -4.90
CA PRO A 133 -9.18 3.95 -3.80
C PRO A 133 -10.38 3.18 -3.24
N SER A 134 -10.89 2.15 -3.94
CA SER A 134 -12.09 1.43 -3.53
C SER A 134 -12.14 -0.02 -4.01
N PHE A 135 -12.79 -0.86 -3.21
CA PHE A 135 -13.09 -2.26 -3.49
C PHE A 135 -14.58 -2.51 -3.22
N LEU A 136 -15.27 -3.19 -4.15
CA LEU A 136 -16.74 -3.39 -4.08
C LEU A 136 -17.52 -2.08 -3.84
N SER A 137 -17.07 -0.96 -4.42
CA SER A 137 -17.63 0.38 -4.24
C SER A 137 -17.50 0.95 -2.80
N ILE A 138 -16.70 0.32 -1.95
CA ILE A 138 -16.38 0.78 -0.60
C ILE A 138 -14.95 1.35 -0.62
N ARG A 139 -14.76 2.56 -0.09
CA ARG A 139 -13.43 3.16 0.04
C ARG A 139 -12.66 2.46 1.15
N VAL A 140 -11.64 1.71 0.78
CA VAL A 140 -10.74 0.98 1.70
C VAL A 140 -9.32 1.30 1.28
N ALA A 141 -8.53 1.85 2.19
CA ALA A 141 -7.12 2.08 1.93
C ALA A 141 -6.33 0.78 2.13
N THR A 142 -5.52 0.38 1.16
CA THR A 142 -4.67 -0.81 1.25
C THR A 142 -3.54 -0.66 2.27
N THR A 143 -3.17 0.58 2.62
CA THR A 143 -1.96 0.92 3.38
C THR A 143 -2.22 1.78 4.62
N MET A 144 -3.44 2.22 4.86
CA MET A 144 -3.79 3.09 6.00
C MET A 144 -4.55 2.31 7.08
N CYS A 145 -3.85 1.86 8.13
CA CYS A 145 -4.44 1.03 9.17
C CYS A 145 -5.45 1.77 10.06
N ILE A 146 -5.18 3.02 10.49
CA ILE A 146 -6.03 3.74 11.47
C ILE A 146 -7.44 4.01 10.93
N GLY A 147 -7.56 4.47 9.68
CA GLY A 147 -8.85 4.69 9.03
C GLY A 147 -9.66 3.40 8.88
N ASN A 148 -8.99 2.32 8.47
CA ASN A 148 -9.59 1.00 8.35
C ASN A 148 -10.02 0.44 9.71
N LEU A 149 -9.22 0.61 10.77
CA LEU A 149 -9.53 0.16 12.13
C LEU A 149 -10.78 0.87 12.66
N ARG A 150 -10.84 2.20 12.56
CA ARG A 150 -12.03 2.98 12.94
C ARG A 150 -13.28 2.47 12.20
N SER A 151 -13.16 2.27 10.89
CA SER A 151 -14.28 1.81 10.07
C SER A 151 -14.71 0.38 10.41
N ALA A 152 -13.75 -0.53 10.66
CA ALA A 152 -14.05 -1.89 11.09
C ALA A 152 -14.82 -1.92 12.41
N VAL A 153 -14.38 -1.14 13.41
CA VAL A 153 -15.07 -1.04 14.70
C VAL A 153 -16.46 -0.45 14.51
N HIS A 154 -16.61 0.64 13.76
CA HIS A 154 -17.92 1.27 13.50
C HIS A 154 -18.90 0.27 12.88
N HIS A 155 -18.52 -0.39 11.78
CA HIS A 155 -19.41 -1.35 11.11
C HIS A 155 -19.63 -2.64 11.92
N GLY A 156 -18.66 -3.03 12.75
CA GLY A 156 -18.83 -4.13 13.71
C GLY A 156 -19.89 -3.81 14.76
N MET A 157 -19.87 -2.60 15.31
CA MET A 157 -20.88 -2.15 16.27
C MET A 157 -22.27 -2.04 15.63
N GLU A 158 -22.37 -1.49 14.41
CA GLU A 158 -23.64 -1.47 13.66
C GLU A 158 -24.21 -2.88 13.46
N CYS A 159 -23.37 -3.86 13.14
CA CYS A 159 -23.81 -5.25 13.05
C CYS A 159 -24.29 -5.79 14.40
N ALA A 160 -23.61 -5.49 15.50
CA ALA A 160 -23.95 -5.93 16.84
C ALA A 160 -25.28 -5.33 17.33
N PHE A 161 -25.60 -4.10 16.93
CA PHE A 161 -26.88 -3.44 17.24
C PHE A 161 -28.02 -3.80 16.27
N GLY A 162 -27.87 -4.83 15.45
CA GLY A 162 -28.90 -5.37 14.58
C GLY A 162 -28.97 -4.76 13.17
N ASN A 163 -28.12 -3.82 12.85
CA ASN A 163 -28.04 -3.19 11.52
C ASN A 163 -27.00 -3.89 10.62
N ALA A 164 -27.19 -5.19 10.39
CA ALA A 164 -26.21 -6.00 9.64
C ALA A 164 -26.25 -5.80 8.11
N ARG A 165 -27.35 -5.23 7.55
CA ARG A 165 -27.50 -5.05 6.09
C ARG A 165 -26.46 -4.05 5.56
N GLY A 166 -25.52 -4.53 4.74
CA GLY A 166 -24.42 -3.74 4.17
C GLY A 166 -23.20 -3.63 5.09
N ASN A 167 -23.38 -3.48 6.40
CA ASN A 167 -22.26 -3.33 7.36
C ASN A 167 -21.35 -4.56 7.44
N GLY A 168 -21.90 -5.77 7.26
CA GLY A 168 -21.12 -7.01 7.25
C GLY A 168 -20.05 -7.08 6.14
N VAL A 169 -20.38 -6.59 4.94
CA VAL A 169 -19.40 -6.52 3.83
C VAL A 169 -18.31 -5.48 4.12
N GLN A 170 -18.70 -4.33 4.68
CA GLN A 170 -17.76 -3.28 5.06
C GLN A 170 -16.81 -3.76 6.15
N LEU A 171 -17.37 -4.38 7.22
CA LEU A 171 -16.56 -5.00 8.28
C LEU A 171 -15.57 -6.03 7.73
N LEU A 172 -16.02 -6.90 6.80
CA LEU A 172 -15.16 -7.89 6.15
C LEU A 172 -14.01 -7.22 5.40
N LEU A 173 -14.27 -6.20 4.58
CA LEU A 173 -13.23 -5.54 3.78
C LEU A 173 -12.21 -4.82 4.66
N PHE A 174 -12.64 -4.06 5.66
CA PHE A 174 -11.72 -3.40 6.58
C PHE A 174 -10.94 -4.41 7.43
N GLY A 175 -11.59 -5.49 7.88
CA GLY A 175 -10.93 -6.59 8.60
C GLY A 175 -9.88 -7.29 7.75
N VAL A 176 -10.20 -7.60 6.48
CA VAL A 176 -9.25 -8.20 5.53
C VAL A 176 -8.06 -7.27 5.28
N ALA A 177 -8.28 -5.97 5.06
CA ALA A 177 -7.19 -5.02 4.85
C ALA A 177 -6.23 -4.97 6.06
N LEU A 178 -6.77 -4.89 7.28
CA LEU A 178 -5.97 -4.84 8.51
C LEU A 178 -5.19 -6.13 8.75
N THR A 179 -5.85 -7.29 8.65
CA THR A 179 -5.21 -8.58 8.90
C THR A 179 -4.16 -8.90 7.83
N ALA A 180 -4.46 -8.63 6.56
CA ALA A 180 -3.52 -8.82 5.47
C ALA A 180 -2.29 -7.91 5.60
N PHE A 181 -2.46 -6.64 5.97
CA PHE A 181 -1.36 -5.73 6.24
C PHE A 181 -0.49 -6.24 7.40
N ALA A 182 -1.08 -6.65 8.52
CA ALA A 182 -0.35 -7.19 9.67
C ALA A 182 0.44 -8.46 9.32
N LEU A 183 -0.17 -9.38 8.56
CA LEU A 183 0.50 -10.58 8.06
C LEU A 183 1.64 -10.24 7.10
N GLY A 184 1.44 -9.22 6.25
CA GLY A 184 2.48 -8.70 5.37
C GLY A 184 3.66 -8.12 6.16
N ALA A 185 3.41 -7.35 7.21
CA ALA A 185 4.46 -6.82 8.07
C ALA A 185 5.23 -7.92 8.80
N ALA A 186 4.55 -8.96 9.30
CA ALA A 186 5.20 -10.12 9.91
C ALA A 186 6.06 -10.89 8.88
N LEU A 187 5.55 -11.10 7.67
CA LEU A 187 6.29 -11.71 6.57
C LEU A 187 7.52 -10.88 6.19
N GLY A 188 7.35 -9.55 6.07
CA GLY A 188 8.43 -8.61 5.77
C GLY A 188 9.56 -8.66 6.80
N ASN A 189 9.23 -8.68 8.10
CA ASN A 189 10.21 -8.84 9.16
C ASN A 189 11.01 -10.14 9.02
N PHE A 190 10.33 -11.26 8.80
CA PHE A 190 10.97 -12.56 8.61
C PHE A 190 11.90 -12.57 7.39
N LEU A 191 11.44 -12.01 6.26
CA LEU A 191 12.22 -11.97 5.03
C LEU A 191 13.40 -11.01 5.10
N VAL A 192 13.29 -9.89 5.79
CA VAL A 192 14.43 -8.98 6.01
C VAL A 192 15.55 -9.67 6.78
N ALA A 193 15.21 -10.47 7.79
CA ALA A 193 16.19 -11.23 8.55
C ALA A 193 16.91 -12.31 7.70
N LEU A 194 16.27 -12.84 6.66
CA LEU A 194 16.83 -13.88 5.80
C LEU A 194 17.53 -13.35 4.55
N LEU A 195 17.01 -12.30 3.94
CA LEU A 195 17.36 -11.86 2.58
C LEU A 195 17.92 -10.43 2.52
N GLY A 196 17.90 -9.68 3.64
CA GLY A 196 18.38 -8.30 3.67
C GLY A 196 17.69 -7.42 2.61
N ALA A 197 18.48 -6.74 1.77
CA ALA A 197 18.00 -5.88 0.69
C ALA A 197 17.00 -6.56 -0.26
N TYR A 198 17.20 -7.86 -0.53
CA TYR A 198 16.35 -8.61 -1.46
C TYR A 198 14.97 -8.98 -0.91
N ALA A 199 14.71 -8.74 0.39
CA ALA A 199 13.41 -9.02 1.00
C ALA A 199 12.25 -8.27 0.31
N VAL A 200 12.52 -7.08 -0.25
CA VAL A 200 11.53 -6.28 -1.00
C VAL A 200 10.96 -7.02 -2.22
N LEU A 201 11.69 -7.97 -2.80
CA LEU A 201 11.24 -8.78 -3.95
C LEU A 201 10.05 -9.69 -3.62
N ALA A 202 9.82 -10.00 -2.34
CA ALA A 202 8.60 -10.72 -1.94
C ALA A 202 7.34 -9.92 -2.27
N SER A 203 7.39 -8.60 -2.13
CA SER A 203 6.29 -7.72 -2.55
C SER A 203 6.06 -7.78 -4.06
N CYS A 204 7.12 -7.93 -4.88
CA CYS A 204 6.97 -8.14 -6.32
C CYS A 204 6.17 -9.41 -6.64
N VAL A 205 6.38 -10.50 -5.90
CA VAL A 205 5.60 -11.73 -6.07
C VAL A 205 4.13 -11.50 -5.75
N LEU A 206 3.83 -10.82 -4.62
CA LEU A 206 2.46 -10.48 -4.24
C LEU A 206 1.78 -9.58 -5.29
N LEU A 207 2.50 -8.61 -5.84
CA LEU A 207 2.02 -7.72 -6.89
C LEU A 207 1.79 -8.45 -8.22
N CYS A 208 2.65 -9.39 -8.60
CA CYS A 208 2.43 -10.24 -9.78
C CYS A 208 1.11 -11.02 -9.67
N VAL A 209 0.84 -11.62 -8.51
CA VAL A 209 -0.45 -12.29 -8.25
C VAL A 209 -1.60 -11.28 -8.25
N SER A 210 -1.39 -10.08 -7.71
CA SER A 210 -2.39 -8.99 -7.71
C SER A 210 -2.78 -8.57 -9.14
N ILE A 211 -1.86 -8.57 -10.09
CA ILE A 211 -2.16 -8.28 -11.51
C ILE A 211 -3.20 -9.27 -12.05
N VAL A 212 -3.06 -10.57 -11.77
CA VAL A 212 -4.03 -11.58 -12.22
C VAL A 212 -5.43 -11.29 -11.68
N PHE A 213 -5.54 -10.93 -10.39
CA PHE A 213 -6.83 -10.57 -9.79
C PHE A 213 -7.36 -9.23 -10.30
N ALA A 214 -6.48 -8.25 -10.55
CA ALA A 214 -6.87 -6.98 -11.16
C ALA A 214 -7.47 -7.20 -12.56
N PHE A 215 -6.90 -8.09 -13.37
CA PHE A 215 -7.51 -8.51 -14.65
C PHE A 215 -8.91 -9.07 -14.45
N MET A 216 -9.09 -9.96 -13.47
CA MET A 216 -10.42 -10.57 -13.23
C MET A 216 -11.47 -9.55 -12.78
N VAL A 217 -11.07 -8.49 -12.05
CA VAL A 217 -11.95 -7.47 -11.49
C VAL A 217 -12.33 -6.40 -12.53
N TYR A 218 -11.35 -5.92 -13.29
CA TYR A 218 -11.48 -4.71 -14.10
C TYR A 218 -11.60 -4.93 -15.62
N GLU A 219 -11.36 -6.15 -16.14
CA GLU A 219 -11.41 -6.44 -17.59
C GLU A 219 -12.80 -6.19 -18.24
N ARG A 220 -13.88 -6.05 -17.45
CA ARG A 220 -15.27 -5.96 -17.93
C ARG A 220 -15.95 -4.60 -17.75
N ASN A 221 -15.23 -3.60 -17.26
CA ASN A 221 -15.72 -2.22 -17.21
C ASN A 221 -14.97 -1.37 -18.23
#